data_eefae76a01362bdabf9bba070821ab40
#
_entry.id   eefae76a01362bdabf9bba070821ab40
#
_cell.length_a   1.000
_cell.length_b   1.000
_cell.length_c   1.000
_cell.angle_alpha   90.00
_cell.angle_beta   90.00
_cell.angle_gamma   90.00
#
_symmetry.space_group_name_H-M   'P 1'
#
loop_
_entity.id
_entity.type
_entity.pdbx_description
1 polymer ?
#
loop_
_entity_poly.entity_id
_entity_poly.type
_entity_poly.pdbx_seq_one_letter_code
_entity_poly.pdbx_strand_id
1 'polypeptide(L)'
;FFTVGLMWQLFGQILYDHSYTVTDMSERRNAKSTEQIKTVLNYIRKNYASRLTLADLADVLNLSPEHFCRLFHSITGKSPIDYLNYYRIECACELLSSSQKSITEVAYSCGFNDLSYFNRIFKRYKKVTPGHYQKTMLAKKTE
;
A
#
# COMPACT_ATOMS: atom_id res chain seq x y z
N PHE A 1 -14.11 1.17 0.48
CA PHE A 1 -13.99 1.99 1.69
C PHE A 1 -13.63 1.16 2.93
N PHE A 2 -14.20 -0.03 3.12
CA PHE A 2 -13.92 -0.88 4.29
C PHE A 2 -12.50 -1.46 4.29
N THR A 3 -11.94 -1.88 3.16
CA THR A 3 -10.59 -2.47 3.06
C THR A 3 -9.49 -1.47 3.32
N VAL A 4 -9.65 -0.23 2.87
CA VAL A 4 -8.70 0.87 3.14
C VAL A 4 -8.77 1.27 4.63
N GLY A 5 -9.96 1.26 5.24
CA GLY A 5 -10.15 1.49 6.67
C GLY A 5 -9.46 0.43 7.53
N LEU A 6 -9.56 -0.85 7.15
CA LEU A 6 -8.87 -1.96 7.82
C LEU A 6 -7.35 -1.86 7.69
N MET A 7 -6.84 -1.39 6.55
CA MET A 7 -5.40 -1.11 6.38
C MET A 7 -4.91 -0.04 7.35
N TRP A 8 -5.70 1.02 7.57
CA TRP A 8 -5.37 2.06 8.53
C TRP A 8 -5.45 1.55 9.97
N GLN A 9 -6.40 0.66 10.28
CA GLN A 9 -6.48 0.00 11.60
C GLN A 9 -5.28 -0.92 11.85
N LEU A 10 -4.90 -1.76 10.89
CA LEU A 10 -3.71 -2.62 10.99
C LEU A 10 -2.43 -1.80 11.10
N PHE A 11 -2.34 -0.70 10.38
CA PHE A 11 -1.20 0.21 10.46
C PHE A 11 -1.17 0.95 11.80
N GLY A 12 -2.33 1.40 12.29
CA GLY A 12 -2.47 1.97 13.62
C GLY A 12 -2.06 1.00 14.73
N GLN A 13 -2.39 -0.28 14.57
CA GLN A 13 -1.99 -1.34 15.50
C GLN A 13 -0.47 -1.56 15.50
N ILE A 14 0.15 -1.60 14.32
CA ILE A 14 1.61 -1.73 14.18
C ILE A 14 2.34 -0.54 14.83
N LEU A 15 1.81 0.67 14.66
CA LEU A 15 2.37 1.87 15.28
C LEU A 15 2.16 1.89 16.80
N TYR A 16 1.05 1.33 17.28
CA TYR A 16 0.73 1.27 18.71
C TYR A 16 1.61 0.25 19.45
N ASP A 17 1.80 -0.94 18.88
CA ASP A 17 2.65 -1.99 19.49
C ASP A 17 4.14 -1.64 19.58
N HIS A 18 4.62 -0.72 18.74
CA HIS A 18 6.01 -0.24 18.80
C HIS A 18 6.25 0.88 19.85
N SER A 19 5.19 1.34 20.51
CA SER A 19 5.26 2.49 21.42
C SER A 19 5.71 2.16 22.86
N TYR A 20 5.90 0.90 23.19
CA TYR A 20 6.11 0.47 24.57
C TYR A 20 7.53 -0.01 24.88
N THR A 21 8.55 0.81 24.72
CA THR A 21 9.75 0.72 25.58
C THR A 21 10.80 1.79 25.23
N VAL A 22 11.32 2.42 26.27
CA VAL A 22 12.62 3.10 26.44
C VAL A 22 12.71 4.60 26.12
N THR A 23 12.85 5.39 27.21
CA THR A 23 13.50 6.71 27.38
C THR A 23 13.21 7.84 26.39
N ASP A 24 12.94 9.01 26.97
CA ASP A 24 12.51 10.29 26.38
C ASP A 24 13.19 10.69 25.03
N MET A 25 14.46 10.37 24.83
CA MET A 25 15.17 10.69 23.59
C MET A 25 14.86 9.69 22.46
N SER A 26 14.61 8.43 22.77
CA SER A 26 14.22 7.42 21.79
C SER A 26 12.75 7.58 21.38
N GLU A 27 11.90 7.98 22.32
CA GLU A 27 10.48 8.28 22.04
C GLU A 27 10.32 9.47 21.10
N ARG A 28 11.08 10.54 21.27
CA ARG A 28 11.08 11.69 20.35
C ARG A 28 11.58 11.32 18.96
N ARG A 29 12.60 10.46 18.87
CA ARG A 29 13.14 9.99 17.60
C ARG A 29 12.14 9.09 16.88
N ASN A 30 11.49 8.19 17.61
CA ASN A 30 10.45 7.31 17.09
C ASN A 30 9.19 8.09 16.66
N ALA A 31 8.77 9.09 17.44
CA ALA A 31 7.65 9.96 17.08
C ALA A 31 7.92 10.73 15.79
N LYS A 32 9.14 11.28 15.62
CA LYS A 32 9.54 11.96 14.38
C LYS A 32 9.53 11.01 13.19
N SER A 33 10.10 9.83 13.31
CA SER A 33 10.14 8.81 12.27
C SER A 33 8.74 8.35 11.87
N THR A 34 7.86 8.18 12.84
CA THR A 34 6.46 7.82 12.61
C THR A 34 5.73 8.91 11.82
N GLU A 35 5.91 10.17 12.16
CA GLU A 35 5.32 11.30 11.43
C GLU A 35 5.85 11.39 9.98
N GLN A 36 7.15 11.17 9.79
CA GLN A 36 7.74 11.10 8.45
C GLN A 36 7.10 10.00 7.60
N ILE A 37 6.92 8.81 8.16
CA ILE A 37 6.27 7.71 7.43
C ILE A 37 4.80 8.01 7.15
N LYS A 38 4.06 8.59 8.08
CA LYS A 38 2.67 9.03 7.81
C LYS A 38 2.59 9.99 6.62
N THR A 39 3.53 10.91 6.49
CA THR A 39 3.61 11.82 5.35
C THR A 39 3.76 11.07 4.03
N VAL A 40 4.64 10.07 3.97
CA VAL A 40 4.83 9.22 2.77
C VAL A 40 3.59 8.39 2.47
N LEU A 41 2.96 7.81 3.48
CA LEU A 41 1.73 7.02 3.30
C LEU A 41 0.59 7.88 2.74
N ASN A 42 0.44 9.10 3.21
CA ASN A 42 -0.52 10.05 2.66
C ASN A 42 -0.18 10.42 1.21
N TYR A 43 1.09 10.58 0.89
CA TYR A 43 1.54 10.83 -0.48
C TYR A 43 1.22 9.65 -1.40
N ILE A 44 1.49 8.42 -0.97
CA ILE A 44 1.12 7.19 -1.70
C ILE A 44 -0.39 7.15 -1.94
N ARG A 45 -1.19 7.39 -0.91
CA ARG A 45 -2.64 7.38 -1.02
C ARG A 45 -3.18 8.36 -2.08
N LYS A 46 -2.57 9.52 -2.18
CA LYS A 46 -2.97 10.57 -3.14
C LYS A 46 -2.45 10.31 -4.56
N ASN A 47 -1.34 9.59 -4.70
CA ASN A 47 -0.60 9.49 -5.96
C ASN A 47 -0.38 8.05 -6.45
N TYR A 48 -0.98 7.05 -5.82
CA TYR A 48 -0.74 5.63 -6.14
C TYR A 48 -1.04 5.26 -7.60
N ALA A 49 -2.01 5.93 -8.22
CA ALA A 49 -2.39 5.70 -9.61
C ALA A 49 -1.39 6.27 -10.62
N SER A 50 -0.50 7.15 -10.17
CA SER A 50 0.55 7.74 -10.99
C SER A 50 1.81 6.86 -10.99
N ARG A 51 2.72 7.14 -11.92
CA ARG A 51 4.04 6.50 -11.89
C ARG A 51 4.83 7.00 -10.68
N LEU A 52 5.14 6.09 -9.77
CA LEU A 52 5.95 6.36 -8.58
C LEU A 52 7.15 5.44 -8.55
N THR A 53 8.33 6.03 -8.38
CA THR A 53 9.59 5.32 -8.17
C THR A 53 10.01 5.39 -6.70
N LEU A 54 10.96 4.55 -6.32
CA LEU A 54 11.57 4.62 -4.98
C LEU A 54 12.18 6.00 -4.70
N ALA A 55 12.82 6.59 -5.70
CA ALA A 55 13.40 7.93 -5.61
C ALA A 55 12.33 9.00 -5.33
N ASP A 56 11.18 8.93 -6.02
CA ASP A 56 10.07 9.87 -5.79
C ASP A 56 9.57 9.81 -4.34
N LEU A 57 9.45 8.61 -3.80
CA LEU A 57 9.01 8.41 -2.41
C LEU A 57 10.05 8.89 -1.39
N ALA A 58 11.33 8.65 -1.65
CA ALA A 58 12.42 9.13 -0.81
C ALA A 58 12.52 10.66 -0.80
N ASP A 59 12.27 11.29 -1.95
CA ASP A 59 12.29 12.75 -2.12
C ASP A 59 11.21 13.45 -1.28
N VAL A 60 10.10 12.80 -0.99
CA VAL A 60 9.07 13.35 -0.09
C VAL A 60 9.65 13.73 1.28
N LEU A 61 10.65 12.99 1.74
CA LEU A 61 11.33 13.22 3.03
C LEU A 61 12.72 13.84 2.87
N ASN A 62 13.15 14.16 1.65
CA ASN A 62 14.51 14.60 1.34
C ASN A 62 15.58 13.61 1.84
N LEU A 63 15.33 12.32 1.70
CA LEU A 63 16.24 11.24 2.09
C LEU A 63 16.81 10.54 0.87
N SER A 64 18.00 9.94 1.02
CA SER A 64 18.50 9.00 0.03
C SER A 64 17.59 7.75 -0.04
N PRO A 65 17.49 7.07 -1.20
CA PRO A 65 16.69 5.85 -1.31
C PRO A 65 17.06 4.79 -0.28
N GLU A 66 18.34 4.60 0.02
CA GLU A 66 18.82 3.62 1.00
C GLU A 66 18.38 3.95 2.42
N HIS A 67 18.53 5.21 2.83
CA HIS A 67 18.09 5.67 4.15
C HIS A 67 16.56 5.58 4.27
N PHE A 68 15.85 6.00 3.23
CA PHE A 68 14.40 5.90 3.19
C PHE A 68 13.90 4.44 3.32
N CYS A 69 14.49 3.50 2.57
CA CYS A 69 14.14 2.09 2.66
C CYS A 69 14.33 1.54 4.08
N ARG A 70 15.45 1.85 4.73
CA ARG A 70 15.72 1.41 6.11
C ARG A 70 14.72 1.99 7.08
N LEU A 71 14.45 3.30 6.99
CA LEU A 71 13.48 3.98 7.83
C LEU A 71 12.08 3.39 7.64
N PHE A 72 11.64 3.26 6.40
CA PHE A 72 10.32 2.74 6.06
C PHE A 72 10.13 1.30 6.56
N HIS A 73 11.12 0.44 6.31
CA HIS A 73 11.10 -0.95 6.77
C HIS A 73 11.10 -1.06 8.30
N SER A 74 11.85 -0.20 9.00
CA SER A 74 11.90 -0.21 10.48
C SER A 74 10.55 0.11 11.12
N ILE A 75 9.72 0.91 10.45
CA ILE A 75 8.41 1.32 10.96
C ILE A 75 7.28 0.40 10.45
N THR A 76 7.30 0.02 9.18
CA THR A 76 6.19 -0.73 8.55
C THR A 76 6.43 -2.23 8.44
N GLY A 77 7.66 -2.69 8.56
CA GLY A 77 8.06 -4.08 8.31
C GLY A 77 8.06 -4.48 6.84
N LYS A 78 7.83 -3.54 5.92
CA LYS A 78 7.76 -3.78 4.47
C LYS A 78 8.68 -2.82 3.73
N SER A 79 9.09 -3.19 2.51
CA SER A 79 9.75 -2.24 1.62
C SER A 79 8.74 -1.20 1.10
N PRO A 80 9.18 0.02 0.74
CA PRO A 80 8.28 1.04 0.20
C PRO A 80 7.54 0.60 -1.06
N ILE A 81 8.21 -0.10 -1.96
CA ILE A 81 7.61 -0.58 -3.22
C ILE A 81 6.63 -1.73 -2.98
N ASP A 82 6.92 -2.65 -2.05
CA ASP A 82 5.97 -3.69 -1.66
C ASP A 82 4.70 -3.09 -1.05
N TYR A 83 4.85 -2.05 -0.22
CA TYR A 83 3.71 -1.34 0.34
C TYR A 83 2.88 -0.65 -0.75
N LEU A 84 3.53 0.05 -1.69
CA LEU A 84 2.85 0.69 -2.82
C LEU A 84 2.08 -0.33 -3.66
N ASN A 85 2.70 -1.46 -3.98
CA ASN A 85 2.05 -2.54 -4.73
C ASN A 85 0.87 -3.13 -3.95
N TYR A 86 1.04 -3.37 -2.66
CA TYR A 86 -0.05 -3.85 -1.80
C TYR A 86 -1.24 -2.87 -1.81
N TYR A 87 -0.97 -1.58 -1.63
CA TYR A 87 -2.01 -0.54 -1.66
C TYR A 87 -2.75 -0.52 -3.01
N ARG A 88 -2.01 -0.58 -4.11
CA ARG A 88 -2.58 -0.66 -5.48
C ARG A 88 -3.46 -1.89 -5.67
N ILE A 89 -3.07 -3.04 -5.14
CA ILE A 89 -3.87 -4.27 -5.20
C ILE A 89 -5.16 -4.13 -4.40
N GLU A 90 -5.13 -3.53 -3.22
CA GLU A 90 -6.35 -3.28 -2.44
C GLU A 90 -7.31 -2.36 -3.19
N CYS A 91 -6.82 -1.30 -3.82
CA CYS A 91 -7.64 -0.43 -4.68
C CYS A 91 -8.20 -1.19 -5.89
N ALA A 92 -7.40 -2.07 -6.50
CA ALA A 92 -7.86 -2.92 -7.60
C ALA A 92 -8.97 -3.88 -7.16
N CYS A 93 -8.88 -4.46 -5.97
CA CYS A 93 -9.93 -5.31 -5.41
C CYS A 93 -11.26 -4.56 -5.25
N GLU A 94 -11.22 -3.32 -4.80
CA GLU A 94 -12.43 -2.47 -4.71
C GLU A 94 -13.05 -2.23 -6.10
N LEU A 95 -12.23 -1.88 -7.09
CA LEU A 95 -12.71 -1.65 -8.45
C LEU A 95 -13.26 -2.92 -9.10
N LEU A 96 -12.60 -4.06 -8.91
CA LEU A 96 -13.06 -5.36 -9.43
C LEU A 96 -14.39 -5.79 -8.80
N SER A 97 -14.61 -5.43 -7.53
CA SER A 97 -15.84 -5.77 -6.79
C SER A 97 -16.99 -4.82 -7.07
N SER A 98 -16.73 -3.57 -7.42
CA SER A 98 -17.73 -2.49 -7.51
C SER A 98 -18.08 -2.09 -8.94
N SER A 99 -17.29 -2.49 -9.92
CA SER A 99 -17.46 -2.06 -11.31
C SER A 99 -17.35 -3.24 -12.28
N GLN A 100 -17.87 -3.05 -13.50
CA GLN A 100 -17.72 -4.00 -14.61
C GLN A 100 -16.53 -3.67 -15.51
N LYS A 101 -15.55 -2.92 -15.02
CA LYS A 101 -14.34 -2.61 -15.76
C LYS A 101 -13.56 -3.89 -16.08
N SER A 102 -12.89 -3.88 -17.21
CA SER A 102 -11.99 -4.99 -17.57
C SER A 102 -10.80 -5.04 -16.61
N ILE A 103 -10.18 -6.22 -16.51
CA ILE A 103 -8.96 -6.40 -15.71
C ILE A 103 -7.86 -5.43 -16.13
N THR A 104 -7.72 -5.20 -17.45
CA THR A 104 -6.74 -4.26 -17.99
C THR A 104 -7.01 -2.81 -17.56
N GLU A 105 -8.25 -2.37 -17.64
CA GLU A 105 -8.65 -1.03 -17.19
C GLU A 105 -8.40 -0.84 -15.68
N VAL A 106 -8.71 -1.85 -14.88
CA VAL A 106 -8.45 -1.80 -13.43
C VAL A 106 -6.95 -1.72 -13.15
N ALA A 107 -6.13 -2.54 -13.82
CA ALA A 107 -4.68 -2.52 -13.65
C ALA A 107 -4.09 -1.13 -13.91
N TYR A 108 -4.42 -0.53 -15.05
CA TYR A 108 -3.94 0.81 -15.40
C TYR A 108 -4.50 1.91 -14.47
N SER A 109 -5.76 1.82 -14.09
CA SER A 109 -6.37 2.77 -13.14
C SER A 109 -5.70 2.75 -11.77
N CYS A 110 -5.11 1.64 -11.38
CA CYS A 110 -4.40 1.48 -10.10
C CYS A 110 -2.89 1.76 -10.20
N GLY A 111 -2.41 2.25 -11.35
CA GLY A 111 -1.02 2.66 -11.52
C GLY A 111 -0.05 1.56 -11.96
N PHE A 112 -0.54 0.40 -12.38
CA PHE A 112 0.28 -0.62 -13.01
C PHE A 112 0.44 -0.31 -14.49
N ASN A 113 1.67 -0.36 -14.99
CA ASN A 113 1.98 -0.11 -16.41
C ASN A 113 2.10 -1.40 -17.23
N ASP A 114 2.12 -2.54 -16.57
CA ASP A 114 2.30 -3.86 -17.18
C ASP A 114 1.27 -4.83 -16.59
N LEU A 115 0.44 -5.39 -17.47
CA LEU A 115 -0.63 -6.31 -17.08
C LEU A 115 -0.08 -7.63 -16.53
N SER A 116 1.02 -8.13 -17.07
CA SER A 116 1.66 -9.36 -16.58
C SER A 116 2.22 -9.17 -15.17
N TYR A 117 2.84 -8.02 -14.91
CA TYR A 117 3.30 -7.64 -13.58
C TYR A 117 2.13 -7.52 -12.60
N PHE A 118 1.05 -6.83 -13.01
CA PHE A 118 -0.17 -6.72 -12.21
C PHE A 118 -0.73 -8.09 -11.81
N ASN A 119 -0.91 -8.99 -12.79
CA ASN A 119 -1.43 -10.34 -12.54
C ASN A 119 -0.56 -11.11 -11.54
N ARG A 120 0.76 -11.03 -11.67
CA ARG A 120 1.70 -11.69 -10.77
C ARG A 120 1.61 -11.14 -9.35
N ILE A 121 1.59 -9.81 -9.19
CA ILE A 121 1.48 -9.17 -7.88
C ILE A 121 0.10 -9.41 -7.25
N PHE A 122 -0.96 -9.35 -8.03
CA PHE A 122 -2.31 -9.65 -7.56
C PHE A 122 -2.40 -11.08 -7.00
N LYS A 123 -1.93 -12.06 -7.77
CA LYS A 123 -1.91 -13.47 -7.34
C LYS A 123 -1.02 -13.68 -6.10
N ARG A 124 0.08 -12.94 -5.99
CA ARG A 124 0.95 -12.99 -4.81
C ARG A 124 0.21 -12.58 -3.54
N TYR A 125 -0.58 -11.52 -3.58
CA TYR A 125 -1.30 -11.00 -2.40
C TYR A 125 -2.66 -11.66 -2.16
N LYS A 126 -3.40 -11.98 -3.21
CA LYS A 126 -4.78 -12.49 -3.09
C LYS A 126 -4.90 -14.00 -3.31
N LYS A 127 -3.83 -14.67 -3.74
CA LYS A 127 -3.75 -16.12 -3.98
C LYS A 127 -4.64 -16.64 -5.12
N VAL A 128 -5.35 -15.74 -5.81
CA VAL A 128 -6.20 -16.03 -6.98
C VAL A 128 -5.88 -15.01 -8.08
N THR A 129 -6.30 -15.30 -9.32
CA THR A 129 -6.15 -14.36 -10.43
C THR A 129 -7.17 -13.21 -10.30
N PRO A 130 -6.88 -12.02 -10.88
CA PRO A 130 -7.83 -10.90 -10.87
C PRO A 130 -9.20 -11.27 -11.48
N GLY A 131 -9.20 -12.05 -12.57
CA GLY A 131 -10.43 -12.49 -13.23
C GLY A 131 -11.27 -13.42 -12.35
N HIS A 132 -10.64 -14.36 -11.66
CA HIS A 132 -11.33 -15.23 -10.70
C HIS A 132 -11.90 -14.42 -9.54
N TYR A 133 -11.11 -13.49 -8.99
CA TYR A 133 -11.55 -12.60 -7.92
C TYR A 133 -12.77 -11.79 -8.32
N GLN A 134 -12.75 -11.17 -9.51
CA GLN A 134 -13.87 -10.38 -10.03
C GLN A 134 -15.14 -11.22 -10.16
N LYS A 135 -15.07 -12.39 -10.78
CA LYS A 135 -16.21 -13.31 -10.94
C LYS A 135 -16.81 -13.70 -9.59
N THR A 136 -15.97 -14.06 -8.63
CA THR A 136 -16.40 -14.47 -7.29
C THR A 136 -17.10 -13.32 -6.55
N MET A 137 -16.57 -12.10 -6.64
CA MET A 137 -17.16 -10.93 -5.96
C MET A 137 -18.44 -10.46 -6.61
N LEU A 138 -18.56 -10.50 -7.93
CA LEU A 138 -19.80 -10.15 -8.63
C LEU A 138 -20.91 -11.17 -8.37
N ALA A 139 -20.58 -12.46 -8.31
CA ALA A 139 -21.55 -13.51 -7.96
C ALA A 139 -22.15 -13.32 -6.56
N LYS A 140 -21.35 -12.91 -5.56
CA LYS A 140 -21.81 -12.65 -4.20
C LYS A 140 -22.77 -11.46 -4.07
N LYS A 141 -22.76 -10.54 -5.04
CA LYS A 141 -23.67 -9.39 -5.05
C LYS A 141 -25.04 -9.68 -5.64
N THR A 142 -25.18 -10.83 -6.30
CA THR A 142 -26.42 -11.22 -6.98
C THR A 142 -27.31 -12.10 -6.10
N GLU A 143 -26.81 -12.53 -4.93
CA GLU A 143 -27.56 -13.24 -3.88
C GLU A 143 -28.10 -12.28 -2.83
#